data_3e513eb83834a4517adf2b962391aa12
#
_entry.id   3e513eb83834a4517adf2b962391aa12
#
_cell.length_a   1.000
_cell.length_b   1.000
_cell.length_c   1.000
_cell.angle_alpha   90.00
_cell.angle_beta   90.00
_cell.angle_gamma   90.00
#
_symmetry.space_group_name_H-M   'P 1'
#
loop_
_entity.id
_entity.type
_entity.pdbx_description
1 polymer ?
#
loop_
_entity_poly.entity_id
_entity_poly.type
_entity_poly.pdbx_seq_one_letter_code
_entity_poly.pdbx_strand_id
1 'polypeptide(L)'
;MSESSSSSRLLHLLGGPALLLLALALPIFGPIESRFGFGILFWMVWWWITCVVDIKLTCLVPIFVACVYSYMPLGKVLEAYVHREAVLIFGATAITCAWVRWGFARRLALNFLMRVNGSVRAQTAGWFLLCGVTSFVVGNTTVAAMFAPVAVASLMYAGFNTNEQRWQSKAASNILIAVAWGASVGGMATPLGGGQSVVTYGLLNKYLGHDIYFIDWTLRMVPISLLVIAGVGLMMYFMHTDMERFSGSKEFYRQELEKLGPMTYEEKVSLYGFALAILLAVLQPLYAPYTKGPQWSWLKPTQLFCIIPLLMLFWPARNAKDETILSVKALREHFPITILFMWPASVALSKILATTGAGTVFGSWITPLVGINDTLSIVAWSVASNALSQVTSDTAAAGVMVPLAIESMANWRGLAFGAVPWVWVTGSAISWSYAVASATGA
;
A
#
# COMPACT_ATOMS: atom_id res chain seq x y z
N MET A 1 -11.85 -10.19 -20.40
CA MET A 1 -12.36 -8.82 -20.63
C MET A 1 -13.22 -8.89 -21.89
N SER A 2 -14.56 -8.91 -21.73
CA SER A 2 -15.51 -8.85 -22.85
C SER A 2 -15.36 -7.51 -23.56
N GLU A 3 -15.46 -7.52 -24.87
CA GLU A 3 -15.48 -6.34 -25.72
C GLU A 3 -16.61 -5.39 -25.27
N SER A 4 -16.27 -4.44 -24.40
CA SER A 4 -17.14 -3.30 -24.19
C SER A 4 -17.24 -2.58 -25.52
N SER A 5 -18.46 -2.29 -26.00
CA SER A 5 -18.66 -1.59 -27.24
C SER A 5 -17.82 -0.30 -27.27
N SER A 6 -17.26 0.07 -28.41
CA SER A 6 -16.44 1.28 -28.59
C SER A 6 -17.11 2.53 -27.96
N SER A 7 -18.42 2.60 -27.99
CA SER A 7 -19.23 3.66 -27.39
C SER A 7 -19.16 3.70 -25.87
N SER A 8 -19.18 2.54 -25.20
CA SER A 8 -19.05 2.44 -23.74
C SER A 8 -17.67 2.92 -23.26
N ARG A 9 -16.60 2.54 -23.96
CA ARG A 9 -15.24 2.98 -23.65
C ARG A 9 -15.07 4.48 -23.81
N LEU A 10 -15.64 5.06 -24.86
CA LEU A 10 -15.60 6.50 -25.09
C LEU A 10 -16.36 7.26 -23.98
N LEU A 11 -17.52 6.76 -23.55
CA LEU A 11 -18.29 7.34 -22.44
C LEU A 11 -17.48 7.36 -21.15
N HIS A 12 -16.82 6.27 -20.79
CA HIS A 12 -15.96 6.20 -19.60
C HIS A 12 -14.74 7.12 -19.72
N LEU A 13 -14.14 7.23 -20.90
CA LEU A 13 -12.99 8.10 -21.13
C LEU A 13 -13.38 9.59 -20.94
N LEU A 14 -14.49 10.01 -21.55
CA LEU A 14 -14.97 11.40 -21.46
C LEU A 14 -15.61 11.72 -20.10
N GLY A 15 -16.03 10.69 -19.33
CA GLY A 15 -16.65 10.86 -18.02
C GLY A 15 -15.76 11.62 -17.02
N GLY A 16 -14.44 11.39 -17.06
CA GLY A 16 -13.49 12.11 -16.20
C GLY A 16 -13.47 13.63 -16.47
N PRO A 17 -13.13 14.08 -17.70
CA PRO A 17 -13.21 15.48 -18.08
C PRO A 17 -14.60 16.11 -17.87
N ALA A 18 -15.67 15.35 -18.15
CA ALA A 18 -17.04 15.82 -17.93
C ALA A 18 -17.33 16.09 -16.43
N LEU A 19 -16.82 15.26 -15.53
CA LEU A 19 -16.94 15.47 -14.09
C LEU A 19 -16.15 16.72 -13.62
N LEU A 20 -15.00 17.00 -14.22
CA LEU A 20 -14.29 18.26 -13.99
C LEU A 20 -15.17 19.47 -14.40
N LEU A 21 -15.73 19.45 -15.61
CA LEU A 21 -16.61 20.52 -16.08
C LEU A 21 -17.88 20.66 -15.22
N LEU A 22 -18.45 19.55 -14.79
CA LEU A 22 -19.59 19.54 -13.88
C LEU A 22 -19.25 20.16 -12.53
N ALA A 23 -18.09 19.82 -11.95
CA ALA A 23 -17.63 20.39 -10.70
C ALA A 23 -17.43 21.92 -10.82
N LEU A 24 -16.89 22.39 -11.95
CA LEU A 24 -16.75 23.82 -12.23
C LEU A 24 -18.08 24.56 -12.34
N ALA A 25 -19.10 23.89 -12.87
CA ALA A 25 -20.44 24.47 -13.04
C ALA A 25 -21.23 24.56 -11.72
N LEU A 26 -20.96 23.67 -10.75
CA LEU A 26 -21.74 23.53 -9.53
C LEU A 26 -21.20 24.43 -8.39
N PRO A 27 -21.94 25.41 -7.90
CA PRO A 27 -21.48 26.33 -6.84
C PRO A 27 -21.35 25.61 -5.46
N ILE A 28 -21.94 24.44 -5.27
CA ILE A 28 -21.89 23.66 -4.02
C ILE A 28 -20.46 23.32 -3.61
N PHE A 29 -19.52 23.26 -4.57
CA PHE A 29 -18.11 22.99 -4.35
C PHE A 29 -17.30 24.25 -3.98
N GLY A 30 -17.95 25.35 -3.63
CA GLY A 30 -17.31 26.58 -3.16
C GLY A 30 -16.76 27.48 -4.25
N PRO A 31 -15.69 28.25 -3.98
CA PRO A 31 -15.03 29.15 -4.94
C PRO A 31 -14.51 28.36 -6.16
N ILE A 32 -14.21 29.06 -7.24
CA ILE A 32 -13.79 28.44 -8.52
C ILE A 32 -12.53 27.61 -8.38
N GLU A 33 -11.59 28.02 -7.52
CA GLU A 33 -10.37 27.29 -7.22
C GLU A 33 -10.70 25.93 -6.57
N SER A 34 -11.59 25.92 -5.58
CA SER A 34 -12.05 24.67 -4.93
C SER A 34 -12.75 23.74 -5.90
N ARG A 35 -13.55 24.28 -6.83
CA ARG A 35 -14.21 23.47 -7.87
C ARG A 35 -13.20 22.79 -8.78
N PHE A 36 -12.06 23.43 -9.09
CA PHE A 36 -10.96 22.78 -9.80
C PHE A 36 -10.38 21.62 -9.00
N GLY A 37 -10.15 21.81 -7.71
CA GLY A 37 -9.67 20.75 -6.83
C GLY A 37 -10.59 19.53 -6.82
N PHE A 38 -11.89 19.74 -6.62
CA PHE A 38 -12.89 18.68 -6.69
C PHE A 38 -12.98 18.05 -8.08
N GLY A 39 -12.92 18.85 -9.13
CA GLY A 39 -12.99 18.37 -10.50
C GLY A 39 -11.84 17.43 -10.86
N ILE A 40 -10.60 17.75 -10.45
CA ILE A 40 -9.44 16.89 -10.63
C ILE A 40 -9.61 15.60 -9.82
N LEU A 41 -10.07 15.69 -8.56
CA LEU A 41 -10.37 14.54 -7.73
C LEU A 41 -11.38 13.61 -8.40
N PHE A 42 -12.52 14.14 -8.85
CA PHE A 42 -13.58 13.34 -9.48
C PHE A 42 -13.13 12.73 -10.81
N TRP A 43 -12.33 13.44 -11.60
CA TRP A 43 -11.74 12.89 -12.81
C TRP A 43 -10.85 11.69 -12.51
N MET A 44 -9.90 11.83 -11.56
CA MET A 44 -8.97 10.74 -11.19
C MET A 44 -9.73 9.56 -10.60
N VAL A 45 -10.67 9.80 -9.69
CA VAL A 45 -11.51 8.76 -9.07
C VAL A 45 -12.29 8.01 -10.13
N TRP A 46 -12.92 8.70 -11.07
CA TRP A 46 -13.69 8.08 -12.15
C TRP A 46 -12.84 7.15 -13.02
N TRP A 47 -11.64 7.59 -13.41
CA TRP A 47 -10.74 6.75 -14.20
C TRP A 47 -10.14 5.60 -13.41
N TRP A 48 -9.94 5.77 -12.10
CA TRP A 48 -9.52 4.66 -11.23
C TRP A 48 -10.61 3.60 -11.07
N ILE A 49 -11.87 4.00 -10.91
CA ILE A 49 -13.00 3.07 -10.79
C ILE A 49 -13.25 2.33 -12.10
N THR A 50 -13.30 3.06 -13.21
CA THR A 50 -13.66 2.48 -14.50
C THR A 50 -12.51 1.74 -15.18
N CYS A 51 -11.27 1.94 -14.71
CA CYS A 51 -10.05 1.38 -15.31
C CYS A 51 -9.98 1.58 -16.84
N VAL A 52 -10.65 2.60 -17.38
CA VAL A 52 -10.69 2.89 -18.82
C VAL A 52 -9.34 3.35 -19.35
N VAL A 53 -8.54 3.97 -18.47
CA VAL A 53 -7.15 4.37 -18.69
C VAL A 53 -6.27 3.63 -17.69
N ASP A 54 -5.06 3.27 -18.10
CA ASP A 54 -4.09 2.65 -17.18
C ASP A 54 -3.90 3.56 -15.94
N ILE A 55 -3.87 2.93 -14.76
CA ILE A 55 -3.74 3.62 -13.48
C ILE A 55 -2.55 4.60 -13.47
N LYS A 56 -1.43 4.23 -14.08
CA LYS A 56 -0.22 5.06 -14.18
C LYS A 56 -0.48 6.35 -14.96
N LEU A 57 -1.25 6.27 -16.04
CA LEU A 57 -1.62 7.45 -16.83
C LEU A 57 -2.62 8.33 -16.09
N THR A 58 -3.60 7.75 -15.40
CA THR A 58 -4.51 8.49 -14.53
C THR A 58 -3.75 9.32 -13.49
N CYS A 59 -2.65 8.79 -12.97
CA CYS A 59 -1.80 9.50 -12.02
C CYS A 59 -1.12 10.76 -12.59
N LEU A 60 -1.11 10.96 -13.90
CA LEU A 60 -0.57 12.16 -14.57
C LEU A 60 -1.61 13.26 -14.77
N VAL A 61 -2.88 13.02 -14.47
CA VAL A 61 -3.97 14.03 -14.62
C VAL A 61 -3.63 15.36 -13.95
N PRO A 62 -3.10 15.42 -12.72
CA PRO A 62 -2.74 16.70 -12.10
C PRO A 62 -1.74 17.52 -12.91
N ILE A 63 -0.73 16.87 -13.50
CA ILE A 63 0.26 17.51 -14.35
C ILE A 63 -0.40 18.00 -15.64
N PHE A 64 -1.20 17.13 -16.28
CA PHE A 64 -1.90 17.47 -17.52
C PHE A 64 -2.80 18.70 -17.35
N VAL A 65 -3.61 18.70 -16.28
CA VAL A 65 -4.50 19.84 -16.01
C VAL A 65 -3.71 21.11 -15.71
N ALA A 66 -2.59 21.03 -14.98
CA ALA A 66 -1.72 22.18 -14.71
C ALA A 66 -1.02 22.74 -15.96
N CYS A 67 -0.77 21.90 -16.97
CA CYS A 67 -0.25 22.35 -18.27
C CYS A 67 -1.31 23.08 -19.10
N VAL A 68 -2.57 22.66 -19.00
CA VAL A 68 -3.67 23.25 -19.79
C VAL A 68 -4.22 24.50 -19.10
N TYR A 69 -4.32 24.49 -17.80
CA TYR A 69 -4.84 25.57 -16.99
C TYR A 69 -4.03 25.75 -15.71
N SER A 70 -3.48 26.94 -15.50
CA SER A 70 -2.59 27.25 -14.37
C SER A 70 -3.37 27.48 -13.06
N TYR A 71 -4.11 26.48 -12.60
CA TYR A 71 -4.75 26.49 -11.26
C TYR A 71 -3.71 26.48 -10.13
N MET A 72 -2.51 25.97 -10.42
CA MET A 72 -1.33 25.97 -9.56
C MET A 72 -0.08 26.04 -10.45
N PRO A 73 1.01 26.72 -10.05
CA PRO A 73 2.26 26.70 -10.79
C PRO A 73 2.74 25.26 -11.05
N LEU A 74 3.02 24.91 -12.29
CA LEU A 74 3.43 23.56 -12.70
C LEU A 74 4.60 23.03 -11.84
N GLY A 75 5.58 23.90 -11.51
CA GLY A 75 6.70 23.52 -10.65
C GLY A 75 6.26 22.97 -9.29
N LYS A 76 5.23 23.59 -8.67
CA LYS A 76 4.68 23.11 -7.39
C LYS A 76 3.94 21.78 -7.51
N VAL A 77 3.31 21.50 -8.66
CA VAL A 77 2.70 20.20 -8.94
C VAL A 77 3.79 19.15 -9.10
N LEU A 78 4.85 19.45 -9.89
CA LEU A 78 5.97 18.54 -10.10
C LEU A 78 6.75 18.22 -8.82
N GLU A 79 6.94 19.20 -7.92
CA GLU A 79 7.54 18.98 -6.59
C GLU A 79 6.82 17.89 -5.78
N ALA A 80 5.50 17.73 -5.96
CA ALA A 80 4.75 16.69 -5.26
C ALA A 80 5.07 15.29 -5.78
N TYR A 81 5.53 15.16 -7.04
CA TYR A 81 5.95 13.90 -7.64
C TYR A 81 7.36 13.47 -7.23
N VAL A 82 8.19 14.40 -6.76
CA VAL A 82 9.56 14.11 -6.31
C VAL A 82 9.65 14.38 -4.81
N HIS A 83 9.21 13.42 -4.01
CA HIS A 83 9.20 13.56 -2.55
C HIS A 83 10.12 12.50 -1.91
N ARG A 84 10.68 12.82 -0.72
CA ARG A 84 11.63 11.94 -0.03
C ARG A 84 11.04 10.56 0.32
N GLU A 85 9.76 10.49 0.62
CA GLU A 85 9.09 9.24 0.95
C GLU A 85 8.93 8.30 -0.26
N ALA A 86 8.90 8.84 -1.48
CA ALA A 86 8.96 8.02 -2.70
C ALA A 86 10.29 7.24 -2.78
N VAL A 87 11.37 7.87 -2.35
CA VAL A 87 12.70 7.24 -2.28
C VAL A 87 12.73 6.09 -1.27
N LEU A 88 12.06 6.27 -0.12
CA LEU A 88 11.92 5.23 0.90
C LEU A 88 11.19 3.99 0.35
N ILE A 89 10.04 4.20 -0.30
CA ILE A 89 9.26 3.11 -0.91
C ILE A 89 10.05 2.42 -2.01
N PHE A 90 10.68 3.21 -2.89
CA PHE A 90 11.49 2.68 -3.98
C PHE A 90 12.60 1.78 -3.43
N GLY A 91 13.36 2.26 -2.47
CA GLY A 91 14.48 1.53 -1.91
C GLY A 91 14.07 0.25 -1.19
N ALA A 92 13.05 0.30 -0.33
CA ALA A 92 12.53 -0.88 0.35
C ALA A 92 12.02 -1.93 -0.66
N THR A 93 11.27 -1.50 -1.67
CA THR A 93 10.76 -2.39 -2.71
C THR A 93 11.89 -2.97 -3.56
N ALA A 94 12.91 -2.20 -3.87
CA ALA A 94 14.06 -2.67 -4.63
C ALA A 94 14.81 -3.81 -3.91
N ILE A 95 14.98 -3.72 -2.59
CA ILE A 95 15.60 -4.80 -1.81
C ILE A 95 14.72 -6.06 -1.88
N THR A 96 13.40 -5.94 -1.80
CA THR A 96 12.50 -7.10 -1.86
C THR A 96 12.44 -7.74 -3.25
N CYS A 97 12.76 -7.01 -4.32
CA CYS A 97 12.97 -7.61 -5.64
C CYS A 97 14.11 -8.64 -5.64
N ALA A 98 15.16 -8.42 -4.85
CA ALA A 98 16.21 -9.42 -4.65
C ALA A 98 15.69 -10.67 -3.91
N TRP A 99 14.74 -10.51 -2.96
CA TRP A 99 14.10 -11.65 -2.28
C TRP A 99 13.31 -12.54 -3.23
N VAL A 100 12.58 -11.91 -4.16
CA VAL A 100 11.84 -12.65 -5.20
C VAL A 100 12.80 -13.36 -6.14
N ARG A 101 13.80 -12.63 -6.65
CA ARG A 101 14.79 -13.14 -7.60
C ARG A 101 15.54 -14.36 -7.07
N TRP A 102 16.02 -14.31 -5.83
CA TRP A 102 16.86 -15.36 -5.25
C TRP A 102 16.08 -16.43 -4.49
N GLY A 103 14.73 -16.33 -4.45
CA GLY A 103 13.85 -17.36 -3.88
C GLY A 103 13.64 -17.26 -2.37
N PHE A 104 14.18 -16.24 -1.68
CA PHE A 104 13.97 -16.05 -0.25
C PHE A 104 12.49 -15.92 0.12
N ALA A 105 11.72 -15.15 -0.67
CA ALA A 105 10.28 -15.02 -0.47
C ALA A 105 9.55 -16.36 -0.50
N ARG A 106 9.88 -17.22 -1.48
CA ARG A 106 9.33 -18.58 -1.62
C ARG A 106 9.73 -19.45 -0.43
N ARG A 107 10.99 -19.41 -0.02
CA ARG A 107 11.50 -20.13 1.15
C ARG A 107 10.76 -19.74 2.43
N LEU A 108 10.53 -18.44 2.63
CA LEU A 108 9.78 -17.92 3.79
C LEU A 108 8.37 -18.51 3.83
N ALA A 109 7.65 -18.48 2.70
CA ALA A 109 6.31 -19.04 2.60
C ALA A 109 6.28 -20.54 2.88
N LEU A 110 7.15 -21.31 2.22
CA LEU A 110 7.18 -22.77 2.36
C LEU A 110 7.52 -23.21 3.78
N ASN A 111 8.52 -22.59 4.43
CA ASN A 111 8.89 -22.88 5.81
C ASN A 111 7.77 -22.58 6.81
N PHE A 112 7.04 -21.51 6.60
CA PHE A 112 5.92 -21.14 7.48
C PHE A 112 4.75 -22.11 7.29
N LEU A 113 4.32 -22.33 6.05
CA LEU A 113 3.14 -23.12 5.72
C LEU A 113 3.32 -24.62 6.00
N MET A 114 4.54 -25.12 5.93
CA MET A 114 4.85 -26.50 6.32
C MET A 114 4.52 -26.79 7.79
N ARG A 115 4.56 -25.76 8.66
CA ARG A 115 4.19 -25.86 10.07
C ARG A 115 2.69 -25.76 10.32
N VAL A 116 1.92 -25.29 9.33
CA VAL A 116 0.47 -25.15 9.44
C VAL A 116 -0.22 -26.50 9.18
N ASN A 117 -1.31 -26.76 9.90
CA ASN A 117 -2.10 -27.98 9.69
C ASN A 117 -2.66 -28.02 8.26
N GLY A 118 -2.82 -29.21 7.68
CA GLY A 118 -3.34 -29.42 6.32
C GLY A 118 -4.86 -29.18 6.15
N SER A 119 -5.60 -28.75 7.18
CA SER A 119 -6.99 -28.34 7.01
C SER A 119 -7.10 -27.04 6.22
N VAL A 120 -8.13 -26.89 5.38
CA VAL A 120 -8.36 -25.69 4.58
C VAL A 120 -8.44 -24.45 5.48
N ARG A 121 -9.15 -24.53 6.59
CA ARG A 121 -9.27 -23.43 7.56
C ARG A 121 -7.93 -22.98 8.11
N ALA A 122 -7.10 -23.93 8.53
CA ALA A 122 -5.77 -23.61 9.04
C ALA A 122 -4.85 -23.05 7.94
N GLN A 123 -4.91 -23.57 6.71
CA GLN A 123 -4.16 -23.07 5.58
C GLN A 123 -4.60 -21.65 5.21
N THR A 124 -5.91 -21.36 5.20
CA THR A 124 -6.44 -20.00 4.95
C THR A 124 -5.91 -19.02 6.00
N ALA A 125 -6.05 -19.34 7.29
CA ALA A 125 -5.50 -18.51 8.35
C ALA A 125 -3.98 -18.41 8.29
N GLY A 126 -3.28 -19.50 7.93
CA GLY A 126 -1.82 -19.51 7.74
C GLY A 126 -1.35 -18.58 6.62
N TRP A 127 -1.97 -18.63 5.46
CA TRP A 127 -1.69 -17.70 4.36
C TRP A 127 -1.94 -16.25 4.75
N PHE A 128 -3.07 -15.99 5.42
CA PHE A 128 -3.40 -14.67 5.94
C PHE A 128 -2.32 -14.15 6.92
N LEU A 129 -1.93 -14.97 7.91
CA LEU A 129 -0.91 -14.60 8.89
C LEU A 129 0.46 -14.38 8.27
N LEU A 130 0.89 -15.27 7.35
CA LEU A 130 2.14 -15.12 6.63
C LEU A 130 2.21 -13.79 5.89
N CYS A 131 1.17 -13.49 5.10
CA CYS A 131 1.11 -12.24 4.34
C CYS A 131 1.01 -11.03 5.28
N GLY A 132 0.19 -11.12 6.34
CA GLY A 132 0.02 -10.06 7.31
C GLY A 132 1.30 -9.69 8.04
N VAL A 133 2.01 -10.66 8.57
CA VAL A 133 3.28 -10.40 9.29
C VAL A 133 4.38 -9.93 8.33
N THR A 134 4.46 -10.49 7.12
CA THR A 134 5.45 -10.04 6.13
C THR A 134 5.16 -8.60 5.69
N SER A 135 3.88 -8.24 5.59
CA SER A 135 3.46 -6.89 5.20
C SER A 135 3.73 -5.82 6.27
N PHE A 136 4.15 -6.20 7.47
CA PHE A 136 4.62 -5.20 8.45
C PHE A 136 5.81 -4.38 7.91
N VAL A 137 6.67 -5.02 7.17
CA VAL A 137 7.94 -4.42 6.72
C VAL A 137 8.10 -4.39 5.20
N VAL A 138 7.28 -5.14 4.47
CA VAL A 138 7.26 -5.19 3.00
C VAL A 138 5.92 -4.64 2.52
N GLY A 139 5.95 -3.73 1.56
CA GLY A 139 4.73 -3.11 1.03
C GLY A 139 3.67 -4.14 0.59
N ASN A 140 2.42 -3.91 0.94
CA ASN A 140 1.29 -4.82 0.72
C ASN A 140 1.19 -5.35 -0.72
N THR A 141 1.33 -4.50 -1.73
CA THR A 141 1.34 -4.90 -3.15
C THR A 141 2.48 -5.88 -3.46
N THR A 142 3.66 -5.63 -2.89
CA THR A 142 4.84 -6.49 -3.07
C THR A 142 4.63 -7.85 -2.40
N VAL A 143 4.06 -7.88 -1.19
CA VAL A 143 3.73 -9.11 -0.46
C VAL A 143 2.74 -9.95 -1.26
N ALA A 144 1.67 -9.34 -1.77
CA ALA A 144 0.70 -10.04 -2.61
C ALA A 144 1.36 -10.60 -3.87
N ALA A 145 2.17 -9.81 -4.58
CA ALA A 145 2.89 -10.24 -5.78
C ALA A 145 3.89 -11.38 -5.51
N MET A 146 4.54 -11.37 -4.34
CA MET A 146 5.50 -12.42 -3.94
C MET A 146 4.83 -13.75 -3.63
N PHE A 147 3.70 -13.72 -2.92
CA PHE A 147 3.10 -14.94 -2.39
C PHE A 147 1.95 -15.50 -3.23
N ALA A 148 1.27 -14.69 -4.05
CA ALA A 148 0.20 -15.16 -4.92
C ALA A 148 0.65 -16.30 -5.87
N PRO A 149 1.83 -16.24 -6.54
CA PRO A 149 2.29 -17.35 -7.37
C PRO A 149 2.51 -18.65 -6.57
N VAL A 150 3.00 -18.55 -5.32
CA VAL A 150 3.22 -19.72 -4.45
C VAL A 150 1.88 -20.32 -4.01
N ALA A 151 0.90 -19.46 -3.68
CA ALA A 151 -0.45 -19.89 -3.34
C ALA A 151 -1.13 -20.58 -4.54
N VAL A 152 -1.04 -20.00 -5.73
CA VAL A 152 -1.56 -20.61 -6.96
C VAL A 152 -0.88 -21.96 -7.24
N ALA A 153 0.44 -22.07 -7.10
CA ALA A 153 1.15 -23.33 -7.30
C ALA A 153 0.70 -24.41 -6.30
N SER A 154 0.46 -24.04 -5.04
CA SER A 154 -0.08 -24.97 -4.03
C SER A 154 -1.51 -25.44 -4.36
N LEU A 155 -2.34 -24.54 -4.89
CA LEU A 155 -3.69 -24.88 -5.35
C LEU A 155 -3.68 -25.76 -6.60
N MET A 156 -2.75 -25.52 -7.53
CA MET A 156 -2.57 -26.38 -8.71
C MET A 156 -2.17 -27.80 -8.29
N TYR A 157 -1.26 -27.92 -7.33
CA TYR A 157 -0.89 -29.24 -6.77
C TYR A 157 -2.06 -29.95 -6.08
N ALA A 158 -2.98 -29.18 -5.47
CA ALA A 158 -4.22 -29.69 -4.89
C ALA A 158 -5.31 -30.01 -5.91
N GLY A 159 -5.05 -29.82 -7.23
CA GLY A 159 -5.97 -30.16 -8.32
C GLY A 159 -6.73 -28.98 -8.95
N PHE A 160 -6.53 -27.75 -8.46
CA PHE A 160 -7.19 -26.55 -9.00
C PHE A 160 -6.37 -25.91 -10.12
N ASN A 161 -6.36 -26.52 -11.30
CA ASN A 161 -5.46 -26.15 -12.40
C ASN A 161 -5.86 -24.88 -13.15
N THR A 162 -7.17 -24.58 -13.24
CA THR A 162 -7.69 -23.42 -13.97
C THR A 162 -8.17 -22.33 -13.04
N ASN A 163 -8.25 -21.08 -13.54
CA ASN A 163 -8.83 -19.98 -12.77
C ASN A 163 -10.29 -20.27 -12.43
N GLU A 164 -11.04 -20.83 -13.36
CA GLU A 164 -12.44 -21.15 -13.15
C GLU A 164 -12.65 -22.14 -12.00
N GLN A 165 -11.86 -23.23 -11.94
CA GLN A 165 -11.87 -24.17 -10.82
C GLN A 165 -11.57 -23.49 -9.48
N ARG A 166 -10.59 -22.56 -9.45
CA ARG A 166 -10.24 -21.82 -8.25
C ARG A 166 -11.36 -20.88 -7.79
N TRP A 167 -12.08 -20.27 -8.72
CA TRP A 167 -13.19 -19.36 -8.37
C TRP A 167 -14.45 -20.10 -7.96
N GLN A 168 -14.73 -21.27 -8.53
CA GLN A 168 -15.87 -22.10 -8.15
C GLN A 168 -15.69 -22.77 -6.79
N SER A 169 -14.45 -23.03 -6.35
CA SER A 169 -14.17 -23.59 -5.03
C SER A 169 -14.02 -22.50 -3.98
N LYS A 170 -14.83 -22.58 -2.93
CA LYS A 170 -14.73 -21.70 -1.75
C LYS A 170 -13.38 -21.87 -1.04
N ALA A 171 -12.88 -23.09 -0.95
CA ALA A 171 -11.57 -23.38 -0.33
C ALA A 171 -10.42 -22.70 -1.07
N ALA A 172 -10.39 -22.78 -2.41
CA ALA A 172 -9.35 -22.16 -3.22
C ALA A 172 -9.47 -20.62 -3.20
N SER A 173 -10.69 -20.09 -3.33
CA SER A 173 -10.96 -18.65 -3.23
C SER A 173 -10.53 -18.08 -1.88
N ASN A 174 -10.82 -18.79 -0.78
CA ASN A 174 -10.42 -18.36 0.56
C ASN A 174 -8.90 -18.22 0.71
N ILE A 175 -8.11 -19.11 0.12
CA ILE A 175 -6.64 -18.98 0.11
C ILE A 175 -6.19 -17.71 -0.60
N LEU A 176 -6.75 -17.41 -1.79
CA LEU A 176 -6.39 -16.22 -2.55
C LEU A 176 -6.82 -14.94 -1.84
N ILE A 177 -8.02 -14.92 -1.27
CA ILE A 177 -8.51 -13.83 -0.43
C ILE A 177 -7.60 -13.63 0.79
N ALA A 178 -7.18 -14.72 1.44
CA ALA A 178 -6.30 -14.65 2.60
C ALA A 178 -4.94 -14.02 2.27
N VAL A 179 -4.36 -14.31 1.11
CA VAL A 179 -3.13 -13.65 0.63
C VAL A 179 -3.36 -12.15 0.44
N ALA A 180 -4.43 -11.75 -0.23
CA ALA A 180 -4.73 -10.36 -0.51
C ALA A 180 -5.04 -9.58 0.78
N TRP A 181 -5.92 -10.08 1.62
CA TRP A 181 -6.32 -9.42 2.87
C TRP A 181 -5.18 -9.39 3.90
N GLY A 182 -4.40 -10.49 4.00
CA GLY A 182 -3.24 -10.51 4.88
C GLY A 182 -2.24 -9.43 4.49
N ALA A 183 -1.89 -9.32 3.21
CA ALA A 183 -1.00 -8.30 2.71
C ALA A 183 -1.52 -6.89 3.04
N SER A 184 -2.82 -6.64 2.84
CA SER A 184 -3.43 -5.33 3.08
C SER A 184 -3.47 -4.98 4.57
N VAL A 185 -3.97 -5.87 5.42
CA VAL A 185 -4.11 -5.63 6.87
C VAL A 185 -2.75 -5.42 7.54
N GLY A 186 -1.73 -6.19 7.16
CA GLY A 186 -0.38 -6.04 7.73
C GLY A 186 0.28 -4.70 7.39
N GLY A 187 -0.08 -4.11 6.26
CA GLY A 187 0.55 -2.89 5.75
C GLY A 187 0.42 -1.65 6.63
N MET A 188 -0.42 -1.68 7.67
CA MET A 188 -0.55 -0.57 8.60
C MET A 188 0.51 -0.54 9.71
N ALA A 189 1.18 -1.66 9.98
CA ALA A 189 2.02 -1.83 11.18
C ALA A 189 3.23 -0.90 11.21
N THR A 190 3.88 -0.66 10.06
CA THR A 190 5.02 0.25 9.94
C THR A 190 4.85 1.21 8.75
N PRO A 191 5.63 2.28 8.68
CA PRO A 191 5.61 3.17 7.51
C PRO A 191 5.94 2.46 6.19
N LEU A 192 6.68 1.33 6.21
CA LEU A 192 7.04 0.57 5.01
C LEU A 192 5.98 -0.41 4.55
N GLY A 193 5.06 -0.77 5.42
CA GLY A 193 4.08 -1.84 5.17
C GLY A 193 3.07 -1.51 4.06
N GLY A 194 2.77 -0.24 3.82
CA GLY A 194 1.83 0.15 2.78
C GLY A 194 1.96 1.58 2.31
N GLY A 195 1.55 1.84 1.07
CA GLY A 195 1.57 3.18 0.50
C GLY A 195 0.75 4.20 1.30
N GLN A 196 -0.37 3.79 1.86
CA GLN A 196 -1.21 4.60 2.75
C GLN A 196 -0.45 5.00 4.03
N SER A 197 0.30 4.08 4.62
CA SER A 197 1.10 4.35 5.82
C SER A 197 2.20 5.38 5.55
N VAL A 198 2.89 5.27 4.42
CA VAL A 198 3.93 6.22 4.02
C VAL A 198 3.35 7.60 3.73
N VAL A 199 2.22 7.68 3.01
CA VAL A 199 1.53 8.96 2.75
C VAL A 199 1.14 9.62 4.06
N THR A 200 0.50 8.89 4.96
CA THR A 200 0.07 9.41 6.26
C THR A 200 1.26 9.85 7.10
N TYR A 201 2.32 9.04 7.16
CA TYR A 201 3.56 9.35 7.88
C TYR A 201 4.22 10.65 7.35
N GLY A 202 4.31 10.80 6.02
CA GLY A 202 4.86 12.00 5.40
C GLY A 202 4.00 13.25 5.63
N LEU A 203 2.68 13.12 5.57
CA LEU A 203 1.76 14.21 5.85
C LEU A 203 1.82 14.65 7.32
N LEU A 204 1.84 13.70 8.26
CA LEU A 204 1.97 14.00 9.69
C LEU A 204 3.28 14.74 10.00
N ASN A 205 4.41 14.31 9.46
CA ASN A 205 5.68 15.00 9.62
C ASN A 205 5.61 16.45 9.14
N LYS A 206 4.89 16.69 8.03
CA LYS A 206 4.69 18.03 7.48
C LYS A 206 3.79 18.90 8.38
N TYR A 207 2.66 18.37 8.86
CA TYR A 207 1.68 19.13 9.63
C TYR A 207 2.09 19.35 11.09
N LEU A 208 2.79 18.40 11.70
CA LEU A 208 3.26 18.52 13.07
C LEU A 208 4.50 19.43 13.22
N GLY A 209 5.18 19.76 12.11
CA GLY A 209 6.38 20.60 12.12
C GLY A 209 7.61 19.97 12.79
N HIS A 210 7.54 18.68 13.15
CA HIS A 210 8.66 17.89 13.64
C HIS A 210 8.64 16.47 13.07
N ASP A 211 9.82 15.87 12.96
CA ASP A 211 9.93 14.50 12.45
C ASP A 211 9.42 13.50 13.49
N ILE A 212 8.42 12.70 13.11
CA ILE A 212 8.05 11.48 13.82
C ILE A 212 9.07 10.41 13.43
N TYR A 213 9.62 9.70 14.41
CA TYR A 213 10.52 8.60 14.12
C TYR A 213 9.77 7.36 13.63
N PHE A 214 10.45 6.52 12.85
CA PHE A 214 9.92 5.25 12.38
C PHE A 214 9.37 4.38 13.52
N ILE A 215 10.09 4.35 14.65
CA ILE A 215 9.71 3.59 15.84
C ILE A 215 8.46 4.15 16.52
N ASP A 216 8.24 5.47 16.49
CA ASP A 216 7.06 6.10 17.10
C ASP A 216 5.76 5.66 16.42
N TRP A 217 5.80 5.56 15.08
CA TRP A 217 4.71 4.96 14.32
C TRP A 217 4.54 3.49 14.69
N THR A 218 5.62 2.72 14.63
CA THR A 218 5.61 1.28 14.81
C THR A 218 5.07 0.87 16.18
N LEU A 219 5.51 1.52 17.26
CA LEU A 219 5.04 1.25 18.63
C LEU A 219 3.54 1.49 18.80
N ARG A 220 2.97 2.44 18.07
CA ARG A 220 1.52 2.74 18.11
C ARG A 220 0.71 1.79 17.24
N MET A 221 1.20 1.50 16.03
CA MET A 221 0.42 0.78 15.04
C MET A 221 0.54 -0.75 15.15
N VAL A 222 1.67 -1.28 15.62
CA VAL A 222 1.86 -2.73 15.78
C VAL A 222 0.83 -3.37 16.72
N PRO A 223 0.56 -2.84 17.94
CA PRO A 223 -0.47 -3.42 18.80
C PRO A 223 -1.86 -3.45 18.13
N ILE A 224 -2.24 -2.37 17.45
CA ILE A 224 -3.51 -2.28 16.72
C ILE A 224 -3.53 -3.27 15.56
N SER A 225 -2.43 -3.34 14.79
CA SER A 225 -2.30 -4.28 13.68
C SER A 225 -2.40 -5.74 14.12
N LEU A 226 -1.80 -6.07 15.26
CA LEU A 226 -1.89 -7.41 15.85
C LEU A 226 -3.32 -7.76 16.26
N LEU A 227 -4.06 -6.82 16.85
CA LEU A 227 -5.48 -7.01 17.19
C LEU A 227 -6.33 -7.22 15.94
N VAL A 228 -6.12 -6.41 14.90
CA VAL A 228 -6.83 -6.56 13.61
C VAL A 228 -6.46 -7.88 12.94
N ILE A 229 -5.17 -8.24 12.90
CA ILE A 229 -4.71 -9.53 12.36
C ILE A 229 -5.34 -10.70 13.13
N ALA A 230 -5.41 -10.62 14.45
CA ALA A 230 -6.04 -11.67 15.26
C ALA A 230 -7.54 -11.79 14.94
N GLY A 231 -8.26 -10.68 14.89
CA GLY A 231 -9.69 -10.66 14.59
C GLY A 231 -10.00 -11.18 13.18
N VAL A 232 -9.28 -10.67 12.17
CA VAL A 232 -9.46 -11.10 10.78
C VAL A 232 -8.95 -12.51 10.56
N GLY A 233 -7.83 -12.88 11.17
CA GLY A 233 -7.30 -14.24 11.11
C GLY A 233 -8.29 -15.27 11.70
N LEU A 234 -8.97 -14.91 12.79
CA LEU A 234 -10.03 -15.71 13.37
C LEU A 234 -11.24 -15.81 12.41
N MET A 235 -11.63 -14.69 11.81
CA MET A 235 -12.69 -14.69 10.79
C MET A 235 -12.30 -15.59 9.60
N MET A 236 -11.06 -15.49 9.10
CA MET A 236 -10.56 -16.34 8.02
C MET A 236 -10.58 -17.82 8.38
N TYR A 237 -10.26 -18.16 9.63
CA TYR A 237 -10.32 -19.55 10.12
C TYR A 237 -11.73 -20.11 10.10
N PHE A 238 -12.75 -19.28 10.38
CA PHE A 238 -14.15 -19.69 10.40
C PHE A 238 -14.89 -19.48 9.08
N MET A 239 -14.23 -18.99 8.04
CA MET A 239 -14.87 -18.85 6.73
C MET A 239 -15.41 -20.18 6.22
N HIS A 240 -16.59 -20.11 5.62
CA HIS A 240 -17.22 -21.30 5.04
C HIS A 240 -16.38 -21.87 3.90
N THR A 241 -16.19 -23.19 3.91
CA THR A 241 -15.38 -23.91 2.93
C THR A 241 -16.14 -25.14 2.40
N ASP A 242 -15.94 -25.44 1.14
CA ASP A 242 -16.54 -26.57 0.43
C ASP A 242 -15.78 -27.90 0.64
N MET A 243 -14.61 -27.86 1.30
CA MET A 243 -13.82 -29.03 1.64
C MET A 243 -13.07 -28.82 2.98
N GLU A 244 -12.72 -29.93 3.62
CA GLU A 244 -12.05 -29.87 4.92
C GLU A 244 -10.53 -29.81 4.82
N ARG A 245 -9.95 -30.47 3.81
CA ARG A 245 -8.48 -30.60 3.66
C ARG A 245 -8.06 -30.53 2.19
N PHE A 246 -6.93 -29.90 1.95
CA PHE A 246 -6.23 -29.99 0.68
C PHE A 246 -5.36 -31.25 0.66
N SER A 247 -5.53 -32.08 -0.36
CA SER A 247 -4.69 -33.26 -0.55
C SER A 247 -3.25 -32.86 -0.87
N GLY A 248 -2.30 -33.40 -0.13
CA GLY A 248 -0.87 -33.27 -0.44
C GLY A 248 -0.24 -31.91 -0.14
N SER A 249 -0.92 -30.96 0.50
CA SER A 249 -0.36 -29.61 0.71
C SER A 249 0.98 -29.61 1.46
N LYS A 250 1.13 -30.38 2.53
CA LYS A 250 2.41 -30.49 3.26
C LYS A 250 3.51 -31.13 2.43
N GLU A 251 3.18 -32.15 1.65
CA GLU A 251 4.12 -32.83 0.76
C GLU A 251 4.61 -31.85 -0.33
N PHE A 252 3.72 -31.07 -0.90
CA PHE A 252 4.08 -30.01 -1.84
C PHE A 252 5.08 -29.02 -1.22
N TYR A 253 4.80 -28.51 -0.02
CA TYR A 253 5.69 -27.55 0.63
C TYR A 253 7.06 -28.17 0.94
N ARG A 254 7.09 -29.43 1.35
CA ARG A 254 8.34 -30.16 1.61
C ARG A 254 9.15 -30.33 0.34
N GLN A 255 8.55 -30.84 -0.72
CA GLN A 255 9.23 -31.06 -2.01
C GLN A 255 9.76 -29.76 -2.61
N GLU A 256 8.97 -28.68 -2.54
CA GLU A 256 9.40 -27.38 -3.03
C GLU A 256 10.52 -26.77 -2.18
N LEU A 257 10.53 -27.00 -0.87
CA LEU A 257 11.60 -26.56 0.01
C LEU A 257 12.89 -27.36 -0.23
N GLU A 258 12.79 -28.67 -0.44
CA GLU A 258 13.91 -29.55 -0.78
C GLU A 258 14.57 -29.12 -2.11
N LYS A 259 13.77 -28.74 -3.13
CA LYS A 259 14.27 -28.19 -4.40
C LYS A 259 15.06 -26.88 -4.24
N LEU A 260 14.70 -26.06 -3.26
CA LEU A 260 15.43 -24.83 -2.97
C LEU A 260 16.79 -25.08 -2.30
N GLY A 261 16.98 -26.24 -1.67
CA GLY A 261 18.22 -26.56 -0.96
C GLY A 261 18.52 -25.61 0.22
N PRO A 262 19.78 -25.52 0.66
CA PRO A 262 20.19 -24.60 1.72
C PRO A 262 20.08 -23.13 1.29
N MET A 263 19.99 -22.24 2.28
CA MET A 263 19.90 -20.79 2.04
C MET A 263 21.16 -20.27 1.36
N THR A 264 21.00 -19.64 0.20
CA THR A 264 22.11 -19.16 -0.63
C THR A 264 22.77 -17.91 -0.04
N TYR A 265 23.96 -17.57 -0.56
CA TYR A 265 24.67 -16.36 -0.18
C TYR A 265 23.85 -15.10 -0.51
N GLU A 266 23.22 -15.08 -1.69
CA GLU A 266 22.42 -13.98 -2.19
C GLU A 266 21.16 -13.74 -1.36
N GLU A 267 20.49 -14.84 -0.96
CA GLU A 267 19.36 -14.77 -0.02
C GLU A 267 19.79 -14.14 1.31
N LYS A 268 20.95 -14.53 1.85
CA LYS A 268 21.49 -13.99 3.12
C LYS A 268 21.84 -12.52 3.01
N VAL A 269 22.54 -12.12 1.95
CA VAL A 269 22.95 -10.73 1.75
C VAL A 269 21.74 -9.81 1.61
N SER A 270 20.73 -10.22 0.83
CA SER A 270 19.51 -9.43 0.67
C SER A 270 18.69 -9.34 1.96
N LEU A 271 18.59 -10.44 2.71
CA LEU A 271 17.92 -10.46 4.02
C LEU A 271 18.63 -9.58 5.04
N TYR A 272 19.94 -9.74 5.20
CA TYR A 272 20.71 -8.97 6.18
C TYR A 272 20.77 -7.48 5.83
N GLY A 273 20.86 -7.15 4.54
CA GLY A 273 20.78 -5.76 4.09
C GLY A 273 19.45 -5.10 4.46
N PHE A 274 18.33 -5.81 4.25
CA PHE A 274 17.01 -5.33 4.65
C PHE A 274 16.86 -5.24 6.17
N ALA A 275 17.30 -6.27 6.89
CA ALA A 275 17.26 -6.30 8.35
C ALA A 275 18.10 -5.16 8.97
N LEU A 276 19.27 -4.87 8.39
CA LEU A 276 20.10 -3.73 8.79
C LEU A 276 19.39 -2.40 8.60
N ALA A 277 18.73 -2.21 7.44
CA ALA A 277 17.96 -0.99 7.18
C ALA A 277 16.83 -0.78 8.20
N ILE A 278 16.07 -1.84 8.50
CA ILE A 278 15.01 -1.81 9.52
C ILE A 278 15.60 -1.53 10.91
N LEU A 279 16.67 -2.23 11.28
CA LEU A 279 17.32 -2.06 12.59
C LEU A 279 17.77 -0.61 12.80
N LEU A 280 18.44 -0.03 11.81
CA LEU A 280 18.87 1.36 11.86
C LEU A 280 17.70 2.35 11.89
N ALA A 281 16.61 2.06 11.15
CA ALA A 281 15.39 2.87 11.20
C ALA A 281 14.72 2.84 12.59
N VAL A 282 14.67 1.68 13.23
CA VAL A 282 14.12 1.50 14.59
C VAL A 282 15.01 2.19 15.63
N LEU A 283 16.32 2.08 15.49
CA LEU A 283 17.28 2.67 16.42
C LEU A 283 17.52 4.17 16.20
N GLN A 284 16.87 4.78 15.22
CA GLN A 284 17.06 6.19 14.87
C GLN A 284 16.98 7.15 16.07
N PRO A 285 16.04 7.05 17.02
CA PRO A 285 15.98 7.97 18.15
C PRO A 285 17.24 7.96 19.03
N LEU A 286 17.94 6.83 19.08
CA LEU A 286 19.14 6.67 19.92
C LEU A 286 20.34 7.42 19.33
N TYR A 287 20.49 7.46 18.01
CA TYR A 287 21.62 8.12 17.37
C TYR A 287 21.32 9.50 16.79
N ALA A 288 20.05 9.82 16.50
CA ALA A 288 19.66 11.10 15.90
C ALA A 288 20.15 12.33 16.68
N PRO A 289 20.15 12.35 18.05
CA PRO A 289 20.66 13.48 18.80
C PRO A 289 22.16 13.74 18.59
N TYR A 290 22.94 12.71 18.29
CA TYR A 290 24.39 12.76 18.09
C TYR A 290 24.79 12.94 16.61
N THR A 291 23.87 12.70 15.68
CA THR A 291 24.10 12.75 14.23
C THR A 291 23.49 13.99 13.58
N LYS A 292 23.65 15.14 14.24
CA LYS A 292 23.20 16.45 13.74
C LYS A 292 24.23 16.98 12.72
N GLY A 293 23.77 17.23 11.50
CA GLY A 293 24.61 17.81 10.45
C GLY A 293 24.52 17.04 9.13
N PRO A 294 24.87 17.69 8.00
CA PRO A 294 24.71 17.14 6.66
C PRO A 294 25.56 15.88 6.43
N GLN A 295 26.72 15.75 7.09
CA GLN A 295 27.61 14.57 6.99
C GLN A 295 26.96 13.27 7.48
N TRP A 296 25.93 13.36 8.33
CA TRP A 296 25.22 12.20 8.88
C TRP A 296 23.86 11.94 8.20
N SER A 297 23.52 12.72 7.17
CA SER A 297 22.22 12.59 6.49
C SER A 297 21.96 11.18 5.93
N TRP A 298 23.02 10.44 5.59
CA TRP A 298 22.93 9.08 5.07
C TRP A 298 22.40 8.06 6.08
N LEU A 299 22.44 8.36 7.40
CA LEU A 299 21.87 7.50 8.45
C LEU A 299 20.34 7.64 8.59
N LYS A 300 19.70 8.59 7.92
CA LYS A 300 18.24 8.67 7.94
C LYS A 300 17.61 7.48 7.22
N PRO A 301 16.48 6.93 7.69
CA PRO A 301 15.84 5.75 7.09
C PRO A 301 15.66 5.88 5.58
N THR A 302 15.20 7.03 5.09
CA THR A 302 15.00 7.28 3.66
C THR A 302 16.27 7.04 2.84
N GLN A 303 17.42 7.53 3.33
CA GLN A 303 18.70 7.37 2.66
C GLN A 303 19.24 5.94 2.78
N LEU A 304 19.09 5.30 3.95
CA LEU A 304 19.50 3.91 4.15
C LEU A 304 18.79 2.96 3.19
N PHE A 305 17.47 3.11 3.06
CA PHE A 305 16.70 2.30 2.10
C PHE A 305 17.03 2.61 0.63
N CYS A 306 17.68 3.72 0.32
CA CYS A 306 18.22 4.01 -1.01
C CYS A 306 19.63 3.46 -1.21
N ILE A 307 20.51 3.64 -0.23
CA ILE A 307 21.92 3.24 -0.30
C ILE A 307 22.06 1.72 -0.37
N ILE A 308 21.32 0.97 0.44
CA ILE A 308 21.47 -0.48 0.51
C ILE A 308 21.14 -1.16 -0.84
N PRO A 309 20.01 -0.90 -1.51
CA PRO A 309 19.77 -1.49 -2.82
C PRO A 309 20.74 -0.97 -3.89
N LEU A 310 21.21 0.28 -3.78
CA LEU A 310 22.27 0.79 -4.66
C LEU A 310 23.56 -0.02 -4.50
N LEU A 311 23.98 -0.31 -3.27
CA LEU A 311 25.12 -1.19 -3.02
C LEU A 311 24.90 -2.60 -3.57
N MET A 312 23.68 -3.14 -3.47
CA MET A 312 23.34 -4.45 -4.02
C MET A 312 23.42 -4.50 -5.55
N LEU A 313 23.26 -3.38 -6.26
CA LEU A 313 23.45 -3.32 -7.72
C LEU A 313 24.91 -3.53 -8.13
N PHE A 314 25.87 -3.23 -7.26
CA PHE A 314 27.30 -3.41 -7.50
C PHE A 314 27.86 -4.64 -6.77
N TRP A 315 27.12 -5.22 -5.85
CA TRP A 315 27.57 -6.35 -5.04
C TRP A 315 27.50 -7.65 -5.83
N PRO A 316 28.65 -8.35 -6.04
CA PRO A 316 28.68 -9.53 -6.89
C PRO A 316 27.91 -10.71 -6.28
N ALA A 317 27.15 -11.40 -7.10
CA ALA A 317 26.56 -12.70 -6.76
C ALA A 317 27.63 -13.79 -6.84
N ARG A 318 27.48 -14.83 -6.03
CA ARG A 318 28.41 -15.99 -6.04
C ARG A 318 27.88 -17.14 -6.91
N ASN A 319 26.56 -17.29 -6.95
CA ASN A 319 25.90 -18.39 -7.65
C ASN A 319 25.60 -18.11 -9.13
N ALA A 320 25.84 -16.87 -9.58
CA ALA A 320 25.68 -16.50 -10.98
C ALA A 320 26.90 -15.66 -11.39
N LYS A 321 27.73 -16.20 -12.29
CA LYS A 321 28.88 -15.49 -12.83
C LYS A 321 28.41 -14.21 -13.54
N ASP A 322 29.13 -13.13 -13.35
CA ASP A 322 28.89 -11.82 -13.95
C ASP A 322 27.55 -11.15 -13.57
N GLU A 323 26.90 -11.62 -12.50
CA GLU A 323 25.68 -11.04 -11.98
C GLU A 323 25.87 -10.42 -10.58
N THR A 324 24.97 -9.52 -10.23
CA THR A 324 24.94 -8.83 -8.94
C THR A 324 23.73 -9.26 -8.11
N ILE A 325 23.77 -9.01 -6.80
CA ILE A 325 22.67 -9.35 -5.88
C ILE A 325 21.34 -8.76 -6.37
N LEU A 326 21.35 -7.50 -6.79
CA LEU A 326 20.23 -6.82 -7.43
C LEU A 326 20.67 -6.42 -8.84
N SER A 327 19.82 -6.68 -9.84
CA SER A 327 20.09 -6.27 -11.22
C SER A 327 18.94 -5.41 -11.75
N VAL A 328 19.25 -4.58 -12.75
CA VAL A 328 18.21 -3.80 -13.46
C VAL A 328 17.13 -4.71 -14.05
N LYS A 329 17.52 -5.91 -14.51
CA LYS A 329 16.58 -6.92 -15.00
C LYS A 329 15.61 -7.35 -13.90
N ALA A 330 16.11 -7.67 -12.69
CA ALA A 330 15.27 -8.06 -11.57
C ALA A 330 14.33 -6.93 -11.12
N LEU A 331 14.81 -5.68 -11.13
CA LEU A 331 13.94 -4.53 -10.88
C LEU A 331 12.83 -4.42 -11.93
N ARG A 332 13.17 -4.56 -13.22
CA ARG A 332 12.18 -4.48 -14.30
C ARG A 332 11.11 -5.58 -14.22
N GLU A 333 11.48 -6.78 -13.80
CA GLU A 333 10.59 -7.94 -13.75
C GLU A 333 9.73 -7.98 -12.48
N HIS A 334 10.26 -7.53 -11.34
CA HIS A 334 9.62 -7.74 -10.05
C HIS A 334 9.18 -6.45 -9.35
N PHE A 335 9.61 -5.28 -9.82
CA PHE A 335 9.23 -4.02 -9.20
C PHE A 335 7.81 -3.61 -9.62
N PRO A 336 6.89 -3.39 -8.66
CA PRO A 336 5.53 -2.93 -8.96
C PRO A 336 5.56 -1.46 -9.36
N ILE A 337 5.90 -1.18 -10.62
CA ILE A 337 6.16 0.18 -11.13
C ILE A 337 4.98 1.14 -10.91
N THR A 338 3.77 0.62 -10.79
CA THR A 338 2.55 1.41 -10.51
C THR A 338 2.68 2.23 -9.24
N ILE A 339 3.41 1.74 -8.23
CA ILE A 339 3.57 2.45 -6.96
C ILE A 339 4.33 3.77 -7.13
N LEU A 340 5.26 3.85 -8.11
CA LEU A 340 6.02 5.06 -8.43
C LEU A 340 5.16 6.17 -9.05
N PHE A 341 3.97 5.84 -9.52
CA PHE A 341 3.01 6.81 -10.07
C PHE A 341 1.90 7.11 -9.07
N MET A 342 1.34 6.09 -8.44
CA MET A 342 0.19 6.25 -7.56
C MET A 342 0.51 7.07 -6.32
N TRP A 343 1.64 6.77 -5.67
CA TRP A 343 2.02 7.48 -4.46
C TRP A 343 2.25 8.99 -4.70
N PRO A 344 3.08 9.41 -5.68
CA PRO A 344 3.26 10.82 -5.98
C PRO A 344 1.97 11.53 -6.40
N ALA A 345 1.14 10.86 -7.21
CA ALA A 345 -0.15 11.42 -7.61
C ALA A 345 -1.09 11.68 -6.43
N SER A 346 -1.07 10.79 -5.42
CA SER A 346 -1.84 10.97 -4.18
C SER A 346 -1.34 12.18 -3.39
N VAL A 347 -0.03 12.37 -3.30
CA VAL A 347 0.59 13.56 -2.67
C VAL A 347 0.26 14.84 -3.45
N ALA A 348 0.31 14.77 -4.79
CA ALA A 348 -0.07 15.89 -5.64
C ALA A 348 -1.54 16.28 -5.46
N LEU A 349 -2.43 15.28 -5.47
CA LEU A 349 -3.85 15.49 -5.24
C LEU A 349 -4.13 16.10 -3.86
N SER A 350 -3.49 15.60 -2.82
CA SER A 350 -3.55 16.19 -1.47
C SER A 350 -3.13 17.68 -1.48
N LYS A 351 -2.00 18.00 -2.13
CA LYS A 351 -1.50 19.38 -2.24
C LYS A 351 -2.46 20.27 -3.04
N ILE A 352 -3.09 19.73 -4.07
CA ILE A 352 -4.11 20.43 -4.87
C ILE A 352 -5.33 20.76 -4.00
N LEU A 353 -5.89 19.76 -3.30
CA LEU A 353 -7.05 19.94 -2.44
C LEU A 353 -6.81 20.99 -1.34
N ALA A 354 -5.63 20.96 -0.71
CA ALA A 354 -5.23 21.95 0.29
C ALA A 354 -5.06 23.35 -0.31
N THR A 355 -4.36 23.47 -1.45
CA THR A 355 -4.05 24.79 -2.07
C THR A 355 -5.28 25.45 -2.70
N THR A 356 -6.19 24.66 -3.26
CA THR A 356 -7.43 25.15 -3.87
C THR A 356 -8.54 25.43 -2.84
N GLY A 357 -8.34 25.06 -1.57
CA GLY A 357 -9.36 25.16 -0.54
C GLY A 357 -10.50 24.12 -0.66
N ALA A 358 -10.38 23.16 -1.58
CA ALA A 358 -11.37 22.08 -1.70
C ALA A 358 -11.45 21.23 -0.42
N GLY A 359 -10.32 21.08 0.28
CA GLY A 359 -10.25 20.40 1.57
C GLY A 359 -11.09 21.09 2.65
N THR A 360 -11.03 22.41 2.73
CA THR A 360 -11.82 23.19 3.72
C THR A 360 -13.31 23.13 3.40
N VAL A 361 -13.69 23.18 2.13
CA VAL A 361 -15.10 23.03 1.70
C VAL A 361 -15.61 21.64 2.07
N PHE A 362 -14.86 20.59 1.77
CA PHE A 362 -15.23 19.23 2.15
C PHE A 362 -15.31 19.06 3.68
N GLY A 363 -14.33 19.61 4.41
CA GLY A 363 -14.35 19.66 5.87
C GLY A 363 -15.61 20.30 6.41
N SER A 364 -16.09 21.40 5.82
CA SER A 364 -17.31 22.09 6.25
C SER A 364 -18.58 21.22 6.13
N TRP A 365 -18.62 20.29 5.19
CA TRP A 365 -19.74 19.33 5.09
C TRP A 365 -19.73 18.27 6.18
N ILE A 366 -18.54 17.91 6.66
CA ILE A 366 -18.38 16.89 7.71
C ILE A 366 -18.39 17.52 9.11
N THR A 367 -18.04 18.80 9.24
CA THR A 367 -18.00 19.53 10.53
C THR A 367 -19.28 19.37 11.38
N PRO A 368 -20.51 19.40 10.84
CA PRO A 368 -21.71 19.19 11.63
C PRO A 368 -21.75 17.82 12.32
N LEU A 369 -21.10 16.80 11.74
CA LEU A 369 -20.99 15.44 12.31
C LEU A 369 -19.81 15.31 13.27
N VAL A 370 -18.74 16.09 13.02
CA VAL A 370 -17.45 16.03 13.73
C VAL A 370 -17.46 16.88 15.01
N GLY A 371 -18.29 17.96 15.08
CA GLY A 371 -18.33 18.87 16.24
C GLY A 371 -19.04 18.35 17.48
N ILE A 372 -19.68 17.17 17.41
CA ILE A 372 -20.55 16.65 18.48
C ILE A 372 -19.71 15.89 19.54
N ASN A 373 -18.78 15.05 19.12
CA ASN A 373 -17.96 14.21 20.01
C ASN A 373 -16.73 13.69 19.24
N ASP A 374 -15.60 13.58 19.93
CA ASP A 374 -14.33 13.10 19.40
C ASP A 374 -14.45 11.70 18.78
N THR A 375 -15.12 10.79 19.49
CA THR A 375 -15.34 9.41 19.02
C THR A 375 -16.18 9.38 17.75
N LEU A 376 -17.24 10.18 17.67
CA LEU A 376 -18.10 10.25 16.49
C LEU A 376 -17.34 10.80 15.29
N SER A 377 -16.49 11.80 15.52
CA SER A 377 -15.60 12.36 14.49
C SER A 377 -14.66 11.30 13.90
N ILE A 378 -14.03 10.52 14.78
CA ILE A 378 -13.14 9.42 14.39
C ILE A 378 -13.91 8.38 13.57
N VAL A 379 -15.08 7.98 14.02
CA VAL A 379 -15.93 7.02 13.31
C VAL A 379 -16.36 7.57 11.95
N ALA A 380 -16.81 8.82 11.88
CA ALA A 380 -17.23 9.45 10.63
C ALA A 380 -16.10 9.51 9.60
N TRP A 381 -14.89 9.94 10.02
CA TRP A 381 -13.70 9.93 9.16
C TRP A 381 -13.28 8.52 8.77
N SER A 382 -13.37 7.55 9.66
CA SER A 382 -13.06 6.14 9.36
C SER A 382 -14.02 5.58 8.31
N VAL A 383 -15.32 5.81 8.46
CA VAL A 383 -16.34 5.36 7.51
C VAL A 383 -16.16 6.04 6.15
N ALA A 384 -15.95 7.36 6.12
CA ALA A 384 -15.74 8.10 4.88
C ALA A 384 -14.46 7.64 4.15
N SER A 385 -13.36 7.44 4.89
CA SER A 385 -12.11 6.92 4.33
C SER A 385 -12.28 5.52 3.79
N ASN A 386 -12.95 4.64 4.54
CA ASN A 386 -13.25 3.29 4.09
C ASN A 386 -14.11 3.29 2.82
N ALA A 387 -15.17 4.09 2.77
CA ALA A 387 -16.02 4.21 1.59
C ALA A 387 -15.24 4.68 0.35
N LEU A 388 -14.35 5.66 0.51
CA LEU A 388 -13.51 6.13 -0.61
C LEU A 388 -12.55 5.04 -1.08
N SER A 389 -11.96 4.27 -0.18
CA SER A 389 -11.02 3.22 -0.54
C SER A 389 -11.67 2.02 -1.24
N GLN A 390 -12.99 1.83 -1.06
CA GLN A 390 -13.71 0.81 -1.83
C GLN A 390 -13.68 1.06 -3.34
N VAL A 391 -13.55 2.32 -3.72
CA VAL A 391 -13.64 2.77 -5.11
C VAL A 391 -12.31 3.35 -5.63
N THR A 392 -11.29 3.45 -4.77
CA THR A 392 -9.95 3.93 -5.13
C THR A 392 -8.89 3.02 -4.52
N SER A 393 -7.60 3.32 -4.74
CA SER A 393 -6.54 2.65 -4.00
C SER A 393 -6.40 3.21 -2.58
N ASP A 394 -5.93 2.38 -1.64
CA ASP A 394 -5.66 2.77 -0.25
C ASP A 394 -4.76 4.01 -0.17
N THR A 395 -3.71 4.03 -0.99
CA THR A 395 -2.76 5.14 -1.08
C THR A 395 -3.43 6.43 -1.53
N ALA A 396 -4.31 6.35 -2.54
CA ALA A 396 -5.06 7.51 -3.04
C ALA A 396 -6.07 8.01 -1.99
N ALA A 397 -6.81 7.09 -1.37
CA ALA A 397 -7.74 7.44 -0.31
C ALA A 397 -7.04 8.11 0.88
N ALA A 398 -5.89 7.59 1.32
CA ALA A 398 -5.08 8.24 2.36
C ALA A 398 -4.60 9.64 1.94
N GLY A 399 -4.15 9.80 0.69
CA GLY A 399 -3.72 11.08 0.14
C GLY A 399 -4.81 12.17 0.14
N VAL A 400 -6.07 11.76 0.03
CA VAL A 400 -7.24 12.66 0.08
C VAL A 400 -7.71 12.87 1.52
N MET A 401 -7.97 11.79 2.23
CA MET A 401 -8.68 11.84 3.52
C MET A 401 -7.81 12.31 4.67
N VAL A 402 -6.53 11.98 4.69
CA VAL A 402 -5.64 12.37 5.79
C VAL A 402 -5.48 13.88 5.90
N PRO A 403 -5.18 14.65 4.83
CA PRO A 403 -5.14 16.11 4.92
C PRO A 403 -6.47 16.70 5.36
N LEU A 404 -7.59 16.22 4.80
CA LEU A 404 -8.92 16.71 5.13
C LEU A 404 -9.25 16.49 6.62
N ALA A 405 -8.93 15.30 7.13
CA ALA A 405 -9.09 14.97 8.53
C ALA A 405 -8.21 15.88 9.42
N ILE A 406 -6.94 16.06 9.07
CA ILE A 406 -6.02 16.94 9.81
C ILE A 406 -6.53 18.39 9.81
N GLU A 407 -6.92 18.93 8.65
CA GLU A 407 -7.42 20.30 8.54
C GLU A 407 -8.72 20.51 9.30
N SER A 408 -9.64 19.55 9.26
CA SER A 408 -10.89 19.63 10.04
C SER A 408 -10.66 19.52 11.55
N MET A 409 -9.62 18.82 11.97
CA MET A 409 -9.22 18.67 13.35
C MET A 409 -8.22 19.73 13.84
N ALA A 410 -7.68 20.59 12.95
CA ALA A 410 -6.68 21.59 13.29
C ALA A 410 -7.20 22.62 14.31
N ASN A 411 -8.51 22.81 14.40
CA ASN A 411 -9.15 23.58 15.47
C ASN A 411 -9.24 22.83 16.81
N TRP A 412 -8.84 21.57 16.85
CA TRP A 412 -8.78 20.78 18.04
C TRP A 412 -7.51 21.09 18.82
N ARG A 413 -7.66 21.63 19.99
CA ARG A 413 -6.58 21.91 20.97
C ARG A 413 -5.83 20.65 21.43
N GLY A 414 -6.15 19.49 20.91
CA GLY A 414 -5.63 18.19 21.27
C GLY A 414 -5.00 17.41 20.11
N LEU A 415 -4.55 18.06 19.03
CA LEU A 415 -3.65 17.45 18.05
C LEU A 415 -2.33 16.95 18.65
N ALA A 416 -2.09 17.29 19.91
CA ALA A 416 -1.15 16.61 20.76
C ALA A 416 -1.48 15.11 20.83
N PHE A 417 -0.82 14.30 20.01
CA PHE A 417 -0.61 12.85 20.17
C PHE A 417 -1.86 11.93 20.32
N GLY A 418 -3.04 12.43 20.67
CA GLY A 418 -4.24 11.63 20.90
C GLY A 418 -5.08 11.36 19.64
N ALA A 419 -5.33 12.37 18.79
CA ALA A 419 -6.14 12.22 17.57
C ALA A 419 -5.32 11.66 16.39
N VAL A 420 -4.02 11.91 16.36
CA VAL A 420 -3.10 11.44 15.32
C VAL A 420 -3.14 9.92 15.11
N PRO A 421 -3.18 9.05 16.14
CA PRO A 421 -3.33 7.61 15.95
C PRO A 421 -4.60 7.21 15.19
N TRP A 422 -5.68 7.98 15.35
CA TRP A 422 -6.97 7.68 14.73
C TRP A 422 -7.04 8.07 13.26
N VAL A 423 -6.37 9.14 12.87
CA VAL A 423 -6.15 9.47 11.45
C VAL A 423 -5.33 8.37 10.79
N TRP A 424 -4.38 7.78 11.52
CA TRP A 424 -3.59 6.63 11.05
C TRP A 424 -4.44 5.37 10.88
N VAL A 425 -5.35 5.10 11.83
CA VAL A 425 -6.28 3.96 11.73
C VAL A 425 -7.23 4.13 10.55
N THR A 426 -7.70 5.36 10.27
CA THR A 426 -8.55 5.59 9.10
C THR A 426 -7.81 5.37 7.79
N GLY A 427 -6.55 5.82 7.69
CA GLY A 427 -5.73 5.57 6.52
C GLY A 427 -5.44 4.10 6.26
N SER A 428 -5.49 3.25 7.29
CA SER A 428 -5.16 1.83 7.22
C SER A 428 -6.37 0.88 7.24
N ALA A 429 -7.49 1.28 7.81
CA ALA A 429 -8.75 0.52 7.78
C ALA A 429 -9.33 0.38 6.36
N ILE A 430 -8.78 1.13 5.44
CA ILE A 430 -9.20 1.30 4.07
C ILE A 430 -8.93 0.07 3.19
N SER A 431 -7.91 -0.72 3.49
CA SER A 431 -7.44 -1.78 2.58
C SER A 431 -8.31 -3.06 2.53
N TRP A 432 -9.36 -3.11 3.33
CA TRP A 432 -10.12 -4.34 3.53
C TRP A 432 -10.94 -4.82 2.35
N SER A 433 -11.50 -3.94 1.63
CA SER A 433 -12.59 -4.24 0.73
C SER A 433 -12.17 -4.31 -0.72
N TYR A 434 -11.09 -3.62 -1.09
CA TYR A 434 -10.53 -3.69 -2.44
C TYR A 434 -9.95 -5.08 -2.73
N ALA A 435 -9.43 -5.75 -1.70
CA ALA A 435 -8.95 -7.13 -1.82
C ALA A 435 -10.07 -8.11 -2.17
N VAL A 436 -11.31 -7.87 -1.73
CA VAL A 436 -12.47 -8.72 -2.06
C VAL A 436 -12.83 -8.56 -3.54
N ALA A 437 -12.95 -7.35 -4.04
CA ALA A 437 -13.29 -7.08 -5.43
C ALA A 437 -12.22 -7.61 -6.40
N SER A 438 -10.94 -7.43 -6.08
CA SER A 438 -9.84 -7.94 -6.92
C SER A 438 -9.68 -9.46 -6.84
N ALA A 439 -10.01 -10.08 -5.72
CA ALA A 439 -9.94 -11.54 -5.54
C ALA A 439 -11.14 -12.26 -6.14
N THR A 440 -12.29 -11.61 -6.23
CA THR A 440 -13.51 -12.18 -6.84
C THR A 440 -13.57 -11.99 -8.35
N GLY A 441 -12.65 -11.23 -8.95
CA GLY A 441 -12.60 -10.99 -10.39
C GLY A 441 -13.77 -10.12 -10.91
N ALA A 442 -14.39 -9.35 -10.01
CA ALA A 442 -15.44 -8.40 -10.35
C ALA A 442 -14.85 -7.05 -10.80
#